data_b0e8bbb3fe463a1b3030f05facb31aa2
#
_entry.id   b0e8bbb3fe463a1b3030f05facb31aa2
#
_cell.length_a   1.000
_cell.length_b   1.000
_cell.length_c   1.000
_cell.angle_alpha   90.00
_cell.angle_beta   90.00
_cell.angle_gamma   90.00
#
_symmetry.space_group_name_H-M   'P 1'
#
loop_
_entity.id
_entity.type
_entity.pdbx_description
1 polymer ?
#
loop_
_entity_poly.entity_id
_entity_poly.type
_entity_poly.pdbx_seq_one_letter_code
_entity_poly.pdbx_strand_id
1 'polypeptide(L)'
;GQVMDLDGWIIPAGLSAERQARALDYIMFATDTQRLADQAKYISYGPARASSAPLVGKHADLGIDMAPHMPTAPENLSRAFLMNYDFWADYRDDLDAKFQAWLAK
;
A
#
# COMPACT_ATOMS: atom_id res chain seq x y z
N GLY A 1 4.89 -1.47 16.83
CA GLY A 1 4.72 -2.33 15.67
C GLY A 1 3.62 -1.83 14.76
N GLN A 2 3.58 -2.33 13.56
CA GLN A 2 2.58 -2.01 12.54
C GLN A 2 2.15 -3.29 11.84
N VAL A 3 0.97 -3.29 11.24
CA VAL A 3 0.58 -4.33 10.28
C VAL A 3 1.08 -3.89 8.90
N MET A 4 1.80 -4.77 8.22
CA MET A 4 2.27 -4.56 6.85
C MET A 4 1.36 -5.32 5.90
N ASP A 5 0.77 -4.60 4.97
CA ASP A 5 -0.05 -5.12 3.89
C ASP A 5 0.46 -4.60 2.54
N LEU A 6 0.04 -5.23 1.45
CA LEU A 6 0.40 -4.86 0.09
C LEU A 6 -0.85 -4.55 -0.72
N ASP A 7 -0.97 -3.29 -1.14
CA ASP A 7 -1.96 -2.90 -2.13
C ASP A 7 -1.45 -3.22 -3.54
N GLY A 8 -2.31 -3.77 -4.36
CA GLY A 8 -1.95 -4.17 -5.72
C GLY A 8 -2.93 -3.67 -6.77
N TRP A 9 -2.41 -3.48 -7.98
CA TRP A 9 -3.22 -3.25 -9.16
C TRP A 9 -3.68 -4.58 -9.73
N ILE A 10 -4.97 -4.70 -10.05
CA ILE A 10 -5.53 -5.87 -10.73
C ILE A 10 -6.07 -5.48 -12.10
N ILE A 11 -5.81 -6.34 -13.09
CA ILE A 11 -6.40 -6.23 -14.41
C ILE A 11 -7.40 -7.37 -14.54
N PRO A 12 -8.71 -7.07 -14.72
CA PRO A 12 -9.71 -8.12 -14.91
C PRO A 12 -9.40 -9.01 -16.11
N ALA A 13 -9.70 -10.30 -16.01
CA ALA A 13 -9.60 -11.22 -17.12
C ALA A 13 -10.63 -10.89 -18.22
N GLY A 14 -10.36 -11.31 -19.47
CA GLY A 14 -11.29 -11.16 -20.59
C GLY A 14 -11.31 -9.78 -21.25
N LEU A 15 -10.37 -8.90 -20.91
CA LEU A 15 -10.21 -7.64 -21.64
C LEU A 15 -9.67 -7.87 -23.05
N SER A 16 -10.03 -6.98 -24.00
CA SER A 16 -9.36 -6.94 -25.30
C SER A 16 -7.87 -6.60 -25.12
N ALA A 17 -7.02 -7.03 -26.06
CA ALA A 17 -5.59 -6.74 -26.04
C ALA A 17 -5.29 -5.24 -25.92
N GLU A 18 -6.08 -4.39 -26.61
CA GLU A 18 -5.95 -2.94 -26.54
C GLU A 18 -6.23 -2.40 -25.14
N ARG A 19 -7.30 -2.86 -24.47
CA ARG A 19 -7.63 -2.45 -23.09
C ARG A 19 -6.59 -2.93 -22.10
N GLN A 20 -6.10 -4.15 -22.28
CA GLN A 20 -5.03 -4.70 -21.44
C GLN A 20 -3.74 -3.87 -21.58
N ALA A 21 -3.35 -3.52 -22.80
CA ALA A 21 -2.19 -2.65 -23.06
C ALA A 21 -2.33 -1.30 -22.34
N ARG A 22 -3.48 -0.64 -22.48
CA ARG A 22 -3.75 0.64 -21.80
C ARG A 22 -3.69 0.52 -20.27
N ALA A 23 -4.20 -0.58 -19.71
CA ALA A 23 -4.13 -0.84 -18.27
C ALA A 23 -2.68 -1.00 -17.80
N LEU A 24 -1.86 -1.73 -18.58
CA LEU A 24 -0.43 -1.88 -18.28
C LEU A 24 0.31 -0.55 -18.39
N ASP A 25 0.05 0.26 -19.40
CA ASP A 25 0.63 1.59 -19.55
C ASP A 25 0.29 2.49 -18.36
N TYR A 26 -0.96 2.43 -17.90
CA TYR A 26 -1.37 3.18 -16.70
C TYR A 26 -0.64 2.70 -15.44
N ILE A 27 -0.52 1.37 -15.24
CA ILE A 27 0.20 0.81 -14.10
C ILE A 27 1.68 1.21 -14.14
N MET A 28 2.31 1.13 -15.30
CA MET A 28 3.70 1.58 -15.48
C MET A 28 3.86 3.06 -15.13
N PHE A 29 2.94 3.90 -15.59
CA PHE A 29 2.93 5.32 -15.27
C PHE A 29 2.72 5.56 -13.75
N ALA A 30 1.71 4.93 -13.15
CA ALA A 30 1.37 5.12 -11.75
C ALA A 30 2.45 4.59 -10.79
N THR A 31 3.18 3.54 -11.20
CA THR A 31 4.26 2.93 -10.42
C THR A 31 5.66 3.42 -10.81
N ASP A 32 5.78 4.53 -11.55
CA ASP A 32 7.06 5.17 -11.83
C ASP A 32 7.77 5.57 -10.54
N THR A 33 9.10 5.51 -10.55
CA THR A 33 9.94 5.76 -9.37
C THR A 33 9.64 7.10 -8.69
N GLN A 34 9.53 8.19 -9.47
CA GLN A 34 9.25 9.51 -8.92
C GLN A 34 7.81 9.62 -8.40
N ARG A 35 6.84 9.03 -9.11
CA ARG A 35 5.43 9.11 -8.72
C ARG A 35 5.14 8.37 -7.42
N LEU A 36 5.74 7.22 -7.21
CA LEU A 36 5.63 6.51 -5.93
C LEU A 36 6.25 7.30 -4.77
N ALA A 37 7.36 8.01 -5.01
CA ALA A 37 7.94 8.90 -4.02
C ALA A 37 7.05 10.13 -3.77
N ASP A 38 6.45 10.69 -4.81
CA ASP A 38 5.56 11.84 -4.69
C ASP A 38 4.27 11.53 -3.95
N GLN A 39 3.76 10.30 -4.03
CA GLN A 39 2.61 9.83 -3.25
C GLN A 39 2.86 9.99 -1.74
N ALA A 40 4.07 9.73 -1.28
CA ALA A 40 4.46 9.85 0.11
C ALA A 40 4.38 11.29 0.67
N LYS A 41 4.27 12.31 -0.20
CA LYS A 41 4.03 13.70 0.21
C LYS A 41 2.64 13.92 0.82
N TYR A 42 1.71 13.02 0.57
CA TYR A 42 0.30 13.16 0.97
C TYR A 42 -0.14 12.07 1.93
N ILE A 43 0.47 10.90 1.87
CA ILE A 43 0.08 9.74 2.65
C ILE A 43 1.28 8.87 2.99
N SER A 44 1.33 8.31 4.20
CA SER A 44 2.42 7.46 4.67
C SER A 44 2.33 6.03 4.12
N TYR A 45 2.18 5.89 2.80
CA TYR A 45 2.27 4.61 2.11
C TYR A 45 3.69 4.41 1.60
N GLY A 46 4.30 3.30 1.99
CA GLY A 46 5.66 2.98 1.58
C GLY A 46 5.72 2.67 0.09
N PRO A 47 6.63 3.32 -0.66
CA PRO A 47 6.77 3.02 -2.08
C PRO A 47 7.19 1.56 -2.32
N ALA A 48 6.52 0.90 -3.27
CA ALA A 48 6.82 -0.49 -3.64
C ALA A 48 8.14 -0.66 -4.41
N ARG A 49 8.74 0.43 -4.90
CA ARG A 49 10.04 0.40 -5.58
C ARG A 49 11.15 0.87 -4.63
N ALA A 50 12.21 0.07 -4.51
CA ALA A 50 13.39 0.45 -3.73
C ALA A 50 14.02 1.76 -4.22
N SER A 51 13.99 2.01 -5.54
CA SER A 51 14.48 3.25 -6.15
C SER A 51 13.71 4.50 -5.75
N SER A 52 12.48 4.37 -5.26
CA SER A 52 11.65 5.50 -4.80
C SER A 52 11.96 5.92 -3.36
N ALA A 53 12.45 5.00 -2.53
CA ALA A 53 12.70 5.26 -1.11
C ALA A 53 13.60 6.49 -0.85
N PRO A 54 14.76 6.67 -1.53
CA PRO A 54 15.61 7.83 -1.33
C PRO A 54 15.03 9.15 -1.86
N LEU A 55 13.95 9.10 -2.64
CA LEU A 55 13.27 10.27 -3.21
C LEU A 55 12.06 10.72 -2.37
N VAL A 56 11.70 9.97 -1.32
CA VAL A 56 10.63 10.37 -0.39
C VAL A 56 11.02 11.67 0.29
N GLY A 57 10.20 12.69 0.11
CA GLY A 57 10.43 14.03 0.61
C GLY A 57 9.55 14.41 1.79
N LYS A 58 9.30 15.71 1.93
CA LYS A 58 8.45 16.26 2.97
C LYS A 58 6.97 16.17 2.63
N HIS A 59 6.14 16.03 3.66
CA HIS A 59 4.69 16.14 3.55
C HIS A 59 4.31 17.52 2.99
N ALA A 60 3.38 17.53 2.02
CA ALA A 60 3.01 18.72 1.26
C ALA A 60 2.51 19.87 2.15
N ASP A 61 1.66 19.57 3.14
CA ASP A 61 1.04 20.57 4.01
C ASP A 61 1.75 20.73 5.35
N LEU A 62 2.29 19.63 5.91
CA LEU A 62 2.86 19.63 7.25
C LEU A 62 4.36 19.92 7.28
N GLY A 63 5.05 19.83 6.14
CA GLY A 63 6.47 20.07 6.02
C GLY A 63 7.39 19.08 6.76
N ILE A 64 6.84 18.02 7.36
CA ILE A 64 7.61 16.99 8.06
C ILE A 64 8.30 16.06 7.07
N ASP A 65 9.46 15.55 7.42
CA ASP A 65 10.16 14.53 6.64
C ASP A 65 9.37 13.21 6.69
N MET A 66 8.96 12.70 5.53
CA MET A 66 8.13 11.50 5.44
C MET A 66 8.91 10.19 5.47
N ALA A 67 10.20 10.20 5.16
CA ALA A 67 11.01 8.99 5.06
C ALA A 67 10.98 8.12 6.33
N PRO A 68 11.14 8.67 7.56
CA PRO A 68 11.05 7.88 8.79
C PRO A 68 9.65 7.31 9.08
N HIS A 69 8.61 7.91 8.49
CA HIS A 69 7.22 7.53 8.72
C HIS A 69 6.67 6.51 7.71
N MET A 70 7.49 6.11 6.75
CA MET A 70 7.08 5.09 5.77
C MET A 70 7.02 3.71 6.41
N PRO A 71 5.99 2.90 6.12
CA PRO A 71 5.92 1.49 6.54
C PRO A 71 7.12 0.68 6.07
N THR A 72 7.67 1.04 4.92
CA THR A 72 8.85 0.40 4.31
C THR A 72 10.19 0.92 4.83
N ALA A 73 10.21 1.91 5.73
CA ALA A 73 11.44 2.32 6.41
C ALA A 73 12.02 1.12 7.19
N PRO A 74 13.34 0.86 7.14
CA PRO A 74 13.94 -0.35 7.71
C PRO A 74 13.57 -0.59 9.18
N GLU A 75 13.54 0.46 9.99
CA GLU A 75 13.17 0.35 11.40
C GLU A 75 11.70 -0.04 11.59
N ASN A 76 10.78 0.53 10.81
CA ASN A 76 9.36 0.22 10.87
C ASN A 76 9.10 -1.19 10.35
N LEU A 77 9.71 -1.54 9.21
CA LEU A 77 9.55 -2.86 8.59
C LEU A 77 10.08 -3.99 9.49
N SER A 78 11.18 -3.78 10.19
CA SER A 78 11.75 -4.77 11.11
C SER A 78 10.82 -5.14 12.29
N ARG A 79 9.85 -4.30 12.58
CA ARG A 79 8.85 -4.48 13.66
C ARG A 79 7.45 -4.73 13.12
N ALA A 80 7.32 -4.94 11.81
CA ALA A 80 6.05 -5.13 11.15
C ALA A 80 5.52 -6.55 11.36
N PHE A 81 4.22 -6.66 11.58
CA PHE A 81 3.48 -7.91 11.48
C PHE A 81 2.95 -8.01 10.04
N LEU A 82 3.37 -9.04 9.32
CA LEU A 82 2.92 -9.26 7.96
C LEU A 82 1.49 -9.79 7.94
N MET A 83 0.66 -9.23 7.06
CA MET A 83 -0.69 -9.72 6.81
C MET A 83 -0.64 -11.19 6.38
N ASN A 84 -1.41 -12.03 7.04
CA ASN A 84 -1.59 -13.43 6.66
C ASN A 84 -2.89 -13.57 5.87
N TYR A 85 -2.79 -13.65 4.54
CA TYR A 85 -3.94 -13.69 3.65
C TYR A 85 -4.75 -14.99 3.80
N ASP A 86 -4.10 -16.14 4.06
CA ASP A 86 -4.79 -17.41 4.27
C ASP A 86 -5.66 -17.35 5.53
N PHE A 87 -5.11 -16.80 6.62
CA PHE A 87 -5.87 -16.56 7.84
C PHE A 87 -7.11 -15.68 7.59
N TRP A 88 -6.94 -14.58 6.84
CA TRP A 88 -8.06 -13.69 6.54
C TRP A 88 -9.06 -14.30 5.57
N ALA A 89 -8.64 -15.15 4.65
CA ALA A 89 -9.55 -15.90 3.78
C ALA A 89 -10.47 -16.84 4.59
N ASP A 90 -9.92 -17.46 5.64
CA ASP A 90 -10.67 -18.44 6.46
C ASP A 90 -11.54 -17.79 7.55
N TYR A 91 -11.10 -16.69 8.14
CA TYR A 91 -11.69 -16.15 9.38
C TYR A 91 -12.32 -14.76 9.27
N ARG A 92 -12.25 -14.11 8.13
CA ARG A 92 -12.73 -12.73 7.95
C ARG A 92 -14.17 -12.55 8.39
N ASP A 93 -15.08 -13.38 7.90
CA ASP A 93 -16.53 -13.21 8.15
C ASP A 93 -16.86 -13.40 9.63
N ASP A 94 -16.22 -14.36 10.30
CA ASP A 94 -16.39 -14.60 11.73
C ASP A 94 -15.84 -13.46 12.58
N LEU A 95 -14.70 -12.91 12.20
CA LEU A 95 -14.09 -11.77 12.88
C LEU A 95 -14.89 -10.48 12.67
N ASP A 96 -15.40 -10.25 11.46
CA ASP A 96 -16.29 -9.12 11.17
C ASP A 96 -17.57 -9.20 12.00
N ALA A 97 -18.19 -10.35 12.09
CA ALA A 97 -19.38 -10.54 12.92
C ALA A 97 -19.11 -10.26 14.42
N LYS A 98 -17.98 -10.72 14.93
CA LYS A 98 -17.55 -10.45 16.30
C LYS A 98 -17.26 -8.98 16.55
N PHE A 99 -16.62 -8.30 15.57
CA PHE A 99 -16.35 -6.88 15.64
C PHE A 99 -17.63 -6.05 15.64
N GLN A 100 -18.59 -6.34 14.77
CA GLN A 100 -19.89 -5.67 14.74
C GLN A 100 -20.65 -5.88 16.05
N ALA A 101 -20.65 -7.09 16.59
CA ALA A 101 -21.28 -7.38 17.90
C ALA A 101 -20.59 -6.61 19.05
N TRP A 102 -19.29 -6.35 18.96
CA TRP A 102 -18.57 -5.54 19.95
C TRP A 102 -18.91 -4.05 19.81
N LEU A 103 -19.02 -3.51 18.59
CA LEU A 103 -19.39 -2.12 18.33
C LEU A 103 -20.82 -1.78 18.80
N ALA A 104 -21.72 -2.77 18.83
CA ALA A 104 -23.12 -2.59 19.22
C ALA A 104 -23.36 -2.55 20.76
N LYS A 105 -22.31 -2.69 21.56
CA LYS A 105 -22.36 -2.60 23.03
C LYS A 105 -22.20 -1.17 23.54
#